data_27a037177c0715fa2ddb437b81702036
#
_entry.id   27a037177c0715fa2ddb437b81702036
#
_cell.length_a   1.000
_cell.length_b   1.000
_cell.length_c   1.000
_cell.angle_alpha   90.00
_cell.angle_beta   90.00
_cell.angle_gamma   90.00
#
_symmetry.space_group_name_H-M   'P 1'
#
loop_
_entity.id
_entity.type
_entity.pdbx_description
1 polymer ?
#
loop_
_entity_poly.entity_id
_entity_poly.type
_entity_poly.pdbx_seq_one_letter_code
_entity_poly.pdbx_strand_id
1 'polypeptide(L)'
;MFNLGENNNGFGILYDEFLQQLQQSKKVLSQREHEIYELSREKHIPIKQIAEQLDLSEQTVKNYLTSALKILRSEMMKYNILFIFFL
;
A
#
# COMPACT_ATOMS: atom_id res chain seq x y z
N MET A 1 21.55 -1.87 22.27
CA MET A 1 20.78 -1.77 22.37
C MET A 1 20.02 -1.78 22.32
N PHE A 2 20.32 -1.84 21.78
CA PHE A 2 19.33 -1.87 21.76
C PHE A 2 18.83 -1.70 21.69
N ASN A 3 19.41 -1.85 21.54
CA ASN A 3 18.72 -1.78 21.61
C ASN A 3 17.94 -1.57 21.61
N LEU A 4 18.35 -1.69 21.43
CA LEU A 4 17.45 -1.60 21.42
C LEU A 4 16.71 -1.54 21.28
N GLY A 5 17.17 -1.66 21.30
CA GLY A 5 16.42 -1.71 21.24
C GLY A 5 15.94 -2.14 20.93
N GLU A 6 16.48 -2.23 21.02
CA GLU A 6 15.97 -2.72 20.80
C GLU A 6 15.13 -3.11 20.57
N ASN A 7 15.64 -3.26 20.80
CA ASN A 7 14.89 -3.67 20.59
C ASN A 7 14.00 -4.15 20.38
N ASN A 8 14.34 -4.18 20.30
CA ASN A 8 13.69 -4.63 20.33
C ASN A 8 12.77 -4.82 20.04
N ASN A 9 12.66 -4.20 19.78
CA ASN A 9 12.06 -4.76 19.49
C ASN A 9 10.94 -5.32 18.84
N GLY A 10 10.07 -5.63 19.14
CA GLY A 10 9.10 -6.43 18.42
C GLY A 10 8.36 -5.64 17.34
N PHE A 11 8.00 -4.38 17.64
CA PHE A 11 7.30 -3.50 16.69
C PHE A 11 8.17 -3.16 15.49
N GLY A 12 9.45 -3.02 15.67
CA GLY A 12 10.36 -2.77 14.55
C GLY A 12 10.37 -3.93 13.58
N ILE A 13 10.45 -5.14 14.09
CA ILE A 13 10.44 -6.34 13.24
C ILE A 13 9.11 -6.48 12.50
N LEU A 14 8.00 -6.25 13.20
CA LEU A 14 6.68 -6.35 12.57
C LEU A 14 6.50 -5.30 11.49
N TYR A 15 7.00 -4.09 11.73
CA TYR A 15 6.91 -3.03 10.74
C TYR A 15 7.73 -3.36 9.50
N ASP A 16 8.93 -3.88 9.69
CA ASP A 16 9.79 -4.28 8.58
C ASP A 16 9.14 -5.39 7.77
N GLU A 17 8.55 -6.39 8.42
CA GLU A 17 7.82 -7.45 7.75
C GLU A 17 6.66 -6.90 6.94
N PHE A 18 5.90 -5.97 7.55
CA PHE A 18 4.78 -5.35 6.86
C PHE A 18 5.25 -4.66 5.58
N LEU A 19 6.33 -3.87 5.67
CA LEU A 19 6.84 -3.16 4.50
C LEU A 19 7.31 -4.12 3.43
N GLN A 20 7.99 -5.21 3.81
CA GLN A 20 8.43 -6.21 2.86
C GLN A 20 7.25 -6.87 2.15
N GLN A 21 6.22 -7.25 2.92
CA GLN A 21 5.06 -7.88 2.34
C GLN A 21 4.30 -6.91 1.43
N LEU A 22 4.22 -5.65 1.83
CA LEU A 22 3.59 -4.63 1.00
C LEU A 22 4.33 -4.49 -0.33
N GLN A 23 5.66 -4.41 -0.31
CA GLN A 23 6.44 -4.28 -1.53
C GLN A 23 6.26 -5.49 -2.44
N GLN A 24 6.24 -6.70 -1.87
CA GLN A 24 6.00 -7.90 -2.66
C GLN A 24 4.60 -7.90 -3.26
N SER A 25 3.60 -7.53 -2.45
CA SER A 25 2.21 -7.51 -2.90
C SER A 25 1.98 -6.49 -4.01
N LYS A 26 2.68 -5.35 -3.96
CA LYS A 26 2.55 -4.31 -4.97
C LYS A 26 2.99 -4.80 -6.35
N LYS A 27 3.82 -5.83 -6.42
CA LYS A 27 4.26 -6.39 -7.71
C LYS A 27 3.13 -7.08 -8.47
N VAL A 28 2.04 -7.43 -7.79
CA VAL A 28 0.88 -8.06 -8.41
C VAL A 28 -0.02 -7.03 -9.09
N LEU A 29 0.10 -5.77 -8.71
CA LEU A 29 -0.73 -4.70 -9.27
C LEU A 29 -0.37 -4.42 -10.73
N SER A 30 -1.38 -4.05 -11.52
CA SER A 30 -1.11 -3.51 -12.84
C SER A 30 -0.34 -2.20 -12.72
N GLN A 31 0.26 -1.76 -13.80
CA GLN A 31 1.04 -0.52 -13.80
C GLN A 31 0.19 0.66 -13.32
N ARG A 32 -1.05 0.77 -13.82
CA ARG A 32 -1.91 1.89 -13.45
C ARG A 32 -2.39 1.79 -12.01
N GLU A 33 -2.72 0.59 -11.55
CA GLU A 33 -3.09 0.37 -10.15
C GLU A 33 -1.94 0.74 -9.21
N HIS A 34 -0.73 0.34 -9.57
CA HIS A 34 0.46 0.65 -8.78
C HIS A 34 0.68 2.15 -8.69
N GLU A 35 0.60 2.82 -9.84
CA GLU A 35 0.81 4.26 -9.93
C GLU A 35 -0.19 5.04 -9.08
N ILE A 36 -1.46 4.69 -9.20
CA ILE A 36 -2.52 5.39 -8.47
C ILE A 36 -2.42 5.11 -6.98
N TYR A 37 -2.10 3.86 -6.61
CA TYR A 37 -1.90 3.52 -5.21
C TYR A 37 -0.79 4.39 -4.61
N GLU A 38 0.36 4.49 -5.28
CA GLU A 38 1.47 5.28 -4.77
C GLU A 38 1.11 6.75 -4.64
N LEU A 39 0.48 7.31 -5.66
CA LEU A 39 0.11 8.72 -5.61
C LEU A 39 -0.88 9.01 -4.48
N SER A 40 -1.85 8.14 -4.29
CA SER A 40 -2.88 8.35 -3.29
C SER A 40 -2.41 8.06 -1.87
N ARG A 41 -1.81 6.88 -1.66
CA ARG A 41 -1.57 6.37 -0.32
C ARG A 41 -0.17 6.66 0.20
N GLU A 42 0.80 6.74 -0.68
CA GLU A 42 2.18 7.00 -0.25
C GLU A 42 2.54 8.47 -0.37
N LYS A 43 2.04 9.15 -1.40
CA LYS A 43 2.33 10.58 -1.60
C LYS A 43 1.21 11.49 -1.14
N HIS A 44 0.08 10.92 -0.71
CA HIS A 44 -1.05 11.66 -0.15
C HIS A 44 -1.63 12.70 -1.10
N ILE A 45 -1.65 12.40 -2.39
CA ILE A 45 -2.21 13.31 -3.39
C ILE A 45 -3.72 13.07 -3.48
N PRO A 46 -4.54 14.14 -3.42
CA PRO A 46 -6.00 14.00 -3.51
C PRO A 46 -6.43 13.39 -4.85
N ILE A 47 -7.54 12.65 -4.83
CA ILE A 47 -8.06 11.98 -6.02
C ILE A 47 -8.27 12.94 -7.18
N LYS A 48 -8.82 14.13 -6.91
CA LYS A 48 -9.02 15.12 -7.95
C LYS A 48 -7.74 15.49 -8.66
N GLN A 49 -6.67 15.66 -7.90
CA GLN A 49 -5.38 16.04 -8.43
C GLN A 49 -4.75 14.89 -9.22
N ILE A 50 -4.92 13.65 -8.73
CA ILE A 50 -4.44 12.47 -9.46
C ILE A 50 -5.15 12.38 -10.81
N ALA A 51 -6.47 12.58 -10.81
CA ALA A 51 -7.25 12.55 -12.04
C ALA A 51 -6.74 13.56 -13.05
N GLU A 52 -6.42 14.77 -12.59
CA GLU A 52 -5.89 15.81 -13.45
C GLU A 52 -4.52 15.42 -13.99
N GLN A 53 -3.63 14.90 -13.14
CA GLN A 53 -2.29 14.50 -13.55
C GLN A 53 -2.30 13.40 -14.60
N LEU A 54 -3.22 12.46 -14.47
CA LEU A 54 -3.25 11.30 -15.35
C LEU A 54 -4.25 11.41 -16.49
N ASP A 55 -4.95 12.54 -16.56
CA ASP A 55 -5.99 12.77 -17.57
C ASP A 55 -7.06 11.68 -17.52
N LEU A 56 -7.52 11.40 -16.30
CA LEU A 56 -8.58 10.42 -16.03
C LEU A 56 -9.71 11.09 -15.26
N SER A 57 -10.91 10.47 -15.31
CA SER A 57 -11.98 10.92 -14.46
C SER A 57 -11.69 10.54 -12.99
N GLU A 58 -12.29 11.29 -12.06
CA GLU A 58 -12.15 10.94 -10.64
C GLU A 58 -12.72 9.56 -10.35
N GLN A 59 -13.82 9.20 -11.01
CA GLN A 59 -14.40 7.89 -10.81
C GLN A 59 -13.46 6.78 -11.26
N THR A 60 -12.79 6.98 -12.39
CA THR A 60 -11.80 6.01 -12.87
C THR A 60 -10.67 5.85 -11.88
N VAL A 61 -10.16 6.97 -11.33
CA VAL A 61 -9.11 6.92 -10.32
C VAL A 61 -9.57 6.14 -9.09
N LYS A 62 -10.79 6.42 -8.61
CA LYS A 62 -11.37 5.71 -7.47
C LYS A 62 -11.47 4.21 -7.75
N ASN A 63 -11.87 3.84 -8.97
CA ASN A 63 -12.01 2.43 -9.34
C ASN A 63 -10.65 1.73 -9.32
N TYR A 64 -9.61 2.36 -9.87
CA TYR A 64 -8.27 1.81 -9.84
C TYR A 64 -7.76 1.67 -8.41
N LEU A 65 -8.00 2.69 -7.58
CA LEU A 65 -7.55 2.64 -6.20
C LEU A 65 -8.25 1.53 -5.43
N THR A 66 -9.57 1.41 -5.61
CA THR A 66 -10.35 0.35 -4.96
C THR A 66 -9.82 -1.02 -5.37
N SER A 67 -9.56 -1.21 -6.67
CA SER A 67 -9.01 -2.45 -7.17
C SER A 67 -7.63 -2.74 -6.58
N ALA A 68 -6.76 -1.73 -6.53
CA ALA A 68 -5.43 -1.89 -5.97
C ALA A 68 -5.49 -2.31 -4.51
N LEU A 69 -6.32 -1.63 -3.72
CA LEU A 69 -6.44 -1.95 -2.29
C LEU A 69 -6.97 -3.36 -2.08
N LYS A 70 -7.94 -3.77 -2.90
CA LYS A 70 -8.51 -5.11 -2.80
C LYS A 70 -7.45 -6.17 -3.10
N ILE A 71 -6.65 -5.95 -4.14
CA ILE A 71 -5.59 -6.89 -4.51
C ILE A 71 -4.54 -6.95 -3.40
N LEU A 72 -4.12 -5.80 -2.87
CA LEU A 72 -3.12 -5.77 -1.82
C LEU A 72 -3.59 -6.50 -0.56
N ARG A 73 -4.85 -6.29 -0.16
CA ARG A 73 -5.40 -7.00 0.99
C ARG A 73 -5.40 -8.50 0.76
N SER A 74 -5.82 -8.92 -0.43
CA SER A 74 -5.85 -10.34 -0.79
C SER A 74 -4.46 -10.96 -0.73
N GLU A 75 -3.46 -10.27 -1.30
CA GLU A 75 -2.09 -10.76 -1.30
C GLU A 75 -1.51 -10.84 0.11
N MET A 76 -1.75 -9.82 0.92
CA MET A 76 -1.18 -9.77 2.26
C MET A 76 -1.85 -10.77 3.20
N MET A 77 -3.10 -11.12 2.96
CA MET A 77 -3.78 -12.17 3.72
C MET A 77 -3.09 -13.53 3.59
N LYS A 78 -2.42 -13.78 2.48
CA LYS A 78 -1.69 -15.02 2.28
C LYS A 78 -0.56 -15.20 3.29
N TYR A 79 -0.08 -14.11 3.86
CA TYR A 79 1.00 -14.11 4.84
C TYR A 79 0.46 -14.02 6.26
N ASN A 80 -0.87 -14.08 6.43
CA ASN A 80 -1.50 -13.96 7.74
C ASN A 80 -1.08 -12.68 8.45
N ILE A 81 -1.06 -11.56 7.72
CA ILE A 81 -0.60 -10.28 8.23
C ILE A 81 -1.77 -9.53 8.86
N LEU A 82 -1.60 -9.14 10.12
CA LEU A 82 -2.63 -8.39 10.84
C LEU A 82 -2.75 -6.95 10.33
N PHE A 83 -1.75 -6.49 9.60
CA PHE A 83 -1.67 -5.11 9.15
C PHE A 83 -2.61 -4.79 7.99
N ILE A 84 -3.31 -5.77 7.45
CA ILE A 84 -4.22 -5.51 6.32
C ILE A 84 -5.30 -4.50 6.69
N PHE A 85 -5.57 -4.34 7.98
CA PHE A 85 -6.55 -3.36 8.44
C PHE A 85 -6.08 -1.93 8.27
N PHE A 86 -4.80 -1.73 8.00
CA PHE A 86 -4.23 -0.39 7.81
C PHE A 86 -4.13 -0.01 6.33
N LEU A 87 -4.51 -0.91 5.45
CA LEU A 87 -4.54 -0.60 4.03
C LEU A 87 -5.81 0.16 3.68
#